data_94a412f08fab504169513b8c6efe64c0
#
_entry.id   94a412f08fab504169513b8c6efe64c0
#
_cell.length_a   1.000
_cell.length_b   1.000
_cell.length_c   1.000
_cell.angle_alpha   90.00
_cell.angle_beta   90.00
_cell.angle_gamma   90.00
#
_symmetry.space_group_name_H-M   'P 1'
#
loop_
_entity.id
_entity.type
_entity.pdbx_description
1 polymer ?
#
loop_
_entity_poly.entity_id
_entity_poly.type
_entity_poly.pdbx_seq_one_letter_code
_entity_poly.pdbx_strand_id
1 'polypeptide(L)'
;GKEANRLGRPVVFDPVGVGASRFRNETAAMLLREVRFDVIKGNISEIAYLAEGIGTTKGVDANLDALSTEGNLRWHTDLARKVSTQTGAAIVISGPIDIVADSHEAWAIRNGHPMMANITGTGCMSAGVIGCCVGADPQALLPSCVCAMSAMGICGELAYEKLLSVDGGS
;
A
#
# COMPACT_ATOMS: atom_id res chain seq x y z
N GLY A 1 0.23 -15.35 10.03
CA GLY A 1 -0.56 -14.22 10.53
C GLY A 1 -1.10 -14.46 11.93
N LYS A 2 -1.91 -15.49 12.14
CA LYS A 2 -2.52 -15.80 13.47
C LYS A 2 -1.50 -15.90 14.59
N GLU A 3 -0.38 -16.59 14.35
CA GLU A 3 0.67 -16.72 15.37
C GLU A 3 1.37 -15.38 15.64
N ALA A 4 1.59 -14.56 14.62
CA ALA A 4 2.11 -13.20 14.80
C ALA A 4 1.14 -12.35 15.64
N ASN A 5 -0.17 -12.44 15.36
CA ASN A 5 -1.19 -11.75 16.17
C ASN A 5 -1.18 -12.23 17.62
N ARG A 6 -1.05 -13.54 17.87
CA ARG A 6 -0.95 -14.12 19.22
C ARG A 6 0.27 -13.59 19.97
N LEU A 7 1.36 -13.37 19.27
CA LEU A 7 2.63 -12.86 19.83
C LEU A 7 2.71 -11.32 19.86
N GLY A 8 1.65 -10.61 19.47
CA GLY A 8 1.63 -9.14 19.39
C GLY A 8 2.63 -8.57 18.38
N ARG A 9 2.96 -9.33 17.33
CA ARG A 9 3.85 -8.88 16.27
C ARG A 9 3.05 -8.24 15.14
N PRO A 10 3.51 -7.11 14.56
CA PRO A 10 2.82 -6.47 13.45
C PRO A 10 2.81 -7.37 12.20
N VAL A 11 1.71 -7.30 11.47
CA VAL A 11 1.52 -8.07 10.24
C VAL A 11 1.20 -7.11 9.09
N VAL A 12 2.00 -7.19 8.04
CA VAL A 12 1.80 -6.42 6.80
C VAL A 12 1.13 -7.32 5.76
N PHE A 13 0.12 -6.81 5.08
CA PHE A 13 -0.60 -7.50 4.02
C PHE A 13 -0.45 -6.74 2.69
N ASP A 14 0.06 -7.43 1.68
CA ASP A 14 0.11 -6.96 0.29
C ASP A 14 -0.78 -7.89 -0.56
N PRO A 15 -2.06 -7.52 -0.81
CA PRO A 15 -3.02 -8.35 -1.53
C PRO A 15 -2.80 -8.30 -3.04
N VAL A 16 -1.61 -8.65 -3.50
CA VAL A 16 -1.19 -8.57 -4.90
C VAL A 16 -2.22 -9.17 -5.84
N GLY A 17 -2.75 -8.32 -6.72
CA GLY A 17 -3.71 -8.72 -7.77
C GLY A 17 -5.09 -9.09 -7.25
N VAL A 18 -5.49 -8.65 -6.07
CA VAL A 18 -6.88 -8.69 -5.65
C VAL A 18 -7.72 -7.86 -6.63
N GLY A 19 -8.92 -8.34 -6.97
CA GLY A 19 -9.72 -7.78 -8.06
C GLY A 19 -9.49 -8.46 -9.41
N ALA A 20 -8.31 -9.06 -9.65
CA ALA A 20 -7.95 -9.64 -10.94
C ALA A 20 -8.43 -11.10 -11.14
N SER A 21 -8.69 -11.84 -10.08
CA SER A 21 -9.18 -13.21 -10.18
C SER A 21 -9.98 -13.63 -8.96
N ARG A 22 -10.94 -14.54 -9.18
CA ARG A 22 -11.78 -15.10 -8.11
C ARG A 22 -10.93 -15.72 -6.99
N PHE A 23 -9.90 -16.48 -7.34
CA PHE A 23 -9.01 -17.12 -6.36
C PHE A 23 -8.34 -16.09 -5.44
N ARG A 24 -7.78 -15.01 -6.01
CA ARG A 24 -7.13 -13.94 -5.23
C ARG A 24 -8.13 -13.21 -4.33
N ASN A 25 -9.33 -12.97 -4.85
CA ASN A 25 -10.41 -12.32 -4.11
C ASN A 25 -10.87 -13.15 -2.90
N GLU A 26 -11.14 -14.44 -3.10
CA GLU A 26 -11.55 -15.36 -2.04
C GLU A 26 -10.43 -15.52 -1.00
N THR A 27 -9.17 -15.62 -1.44
CA THR A 27 -8.01 -15.72 -0.55
C THR A 27 -7.84 -14.45 0.29
N ALA A 28 -7.90 -13.26 -0.32
CA ALA A 28 -7.79 -12.00 0.41
C ALA A 28 -8.93 -11.85 1.43
N ALA A 29 -10.16 -12.16 1.03
CA ALA A 29 -11.32 -12.11 1.93
C ALA A 29 -11.20 -13.12 3.10
N MET A 30 -10.66 -14.32 2.86
CA MET A 30 -10.37 -15.29 3.90
C MET A 30 -9.32 -14.77 4.87
N LEU A 31 -8.20 -14.23 4.35
CA LEU A 31 -7.11 -13.69 5.17
C LEU A 31 -7.57 -12.53 6.04
N LEU A 32 -8.37 -11.60 5.49
CA LEU A 32 -8.92 -10.46 6.25
C LEU A 32 -9.87 -10.89 7.38
N ARG A 33 -10.55 -12.04 7.26
CA ARG A 33 -11.39 -12.59 8.34
C ARG A 33 -10.58 -13.30 9.42
N GLU A 34 -9.46 -13.91 9.04
CA GLU A 34 -8.72 -14.82 9.92
C GLU A 34 -7.51 -14.19 10.61
N VAL A 35 -6.97 -13.10 10.04
CA VAL A 35 -5.76 -12.43 10.49
C VAL A 35 -6.05 -10.94 10.66
N ARG A 36 -5.63 -10.38 11.80
CA ARG A 36 -5.57 -8.94 11.98
C ARG A 36 -4.30 -8.41 11.31
N PHE A 37 -4.47 -7.50 10.39
CA PHE A 37 -3.36 -6.81 9.75
C PHE A 37 -3.16 -5.43 10.38
N ASP A 38 -1.91 -5.07 10.63
CA ASP A 38 -1.53 -3.76 11.17
C ASP A 38 -1.27 -2.77 10.03
N VAL A 39 -0.83 -3.27 8.88
CA VAL A 39 -0.67 -2.49 7.65
C VAL A 39 -1.24 -3.27 6.47
N ILE A 40 -2.00 -2.59 5.61
CA ILE A 40 -2.45 -3.10 4.30
C ILE A 40 -1.87 -2.18 3.23
N LYS A 41 -1.05 -2.74 2.33
CA LYS A 41 -0.41 -2.02 1.24
C LYS A 41 -0.85 -2.59 -0.10
N GLY A 42 -1.22 -1.73 -1.02
CA GLY A 42 -1.57 -2.12 -2.39
C GLY A 42 -1.54 -0.93 -3.33
N ASN A 43 -1.75 -1.17 -4.62
CA ASN A 43 -2.06 -0.09 -5.56
C ASN A 43 -3.50 0.38 -5.39
N ILE A 44 -3.87 1.46 -6.10
CA ILE A 44 -5.21 2.05 -5.96
C ILE A 44 -6.33 1.06 -6.31
N SER A 45 -6.18 0.24 -7.34
CA SER A 45 -7.19 -0.74 -7.75
C SER A 45 -7.38 -1.83 -6.71
N GLU A 46 -6.30 -2.30 -6.09
CA GLU A 46 -6.32 -3.31 -5.03
C GLU A 46 -7.02 -2.76 -3.77
N ILE A 47 -6.66 -1.55 -3.34
CA ILE A 47 -7.28 -0.92 -2.16
C ILE A 47 -8.75 -0.58 -2.41
N ALA A 48 -9.11 -0.10 -3.61
CA ALA A 48 -10.50 0.16 -3.99
C ALA A 48 -11.34 -1.13 -3.97
N TYR A 49 -10.79 -2.23 -4.50
CA TYR A 49 -11.45 -3.54 -4.45
C TYR A 49 -11.73 -4.00 -3.01
N LEU A 50 -10.75 -3.85 -2.12
CA LEU A 50 -10.94 -4.17 -0.71
C LEU A 50 -12.02 -3.32 -0.06
N ALA A 51 -12.08 -2.02 -0.38
CA ALA A 51 -13.10 -1.10 0.13
C ALA A 51 -14.53 -1.50 -0.26
N GLU A 52 -14.72 -2.08 -1.45
CA GLU A 52 -16.01 -2.60 -1.91
C GLU A 52 -16.36 -3.94 -1.24
N GLY A 53 -15.38 -4.82 -1.08
CA GLY A 53 -15.58 -6.14 -0.48
C GLY A 53 -15.85 -6.12 1.03
N ILE A 54 -15.36 -5.10 1.74
CA ILE A 54 -15.55 -4.91 3.18
C ILE A 54 -16.85 -4.14 3.49
N GLY A 55 -17.31 -3.30 2.55
CA GLY A 55 -18.52 -2.48 2.70
C GLY A 55 -19.64 -2.89 1.73
N THR A 56 -20.87 -3.03 2.23
CA THR A 56 -22.08 -3.35 1.45
C THR A 56 -22.56 -2.19 0.56
N THR A 57 -21.78 -1.17 0.32
CA THR A 57 -22.17 0.00 -0.47
C THR A 57 -21.64 -0.07 -1.89
N LYS A 58 -22.51 -0.46 -2.83
CA LYS A 58 -22.39 -0.14 -4.25
C LYS A 58 -22.26 1.39 -4.37
N GLY A 59 -21.19 1.88 -4.96
CA GLY A 59 -21.07 3.31 -5.24
C GLY A 59 -19.65 3.86 -5.24
N VAL A 60 -18.70 3.14 -5.84
CA VAL A 60 -17.44 3.76 -6.26
C VAL A 60 -17.46 3.78 -7.80
N ASP A 61 -18.27 4.67 -8.36
CA ASP A 61 -18.10 5.17 -9.74
C ASP A 61 -16.84 6.05 -9.76
N ALA A 62 -15.68 5.42 -9.70
CA ALA A 62 -14.42 6.10 -9.85
C ALA A 62 -13.66 5.44 -10.99
N ASN A 63 -13.00 6.24 -11.80
CA ASN A 63 -11.98 5.83 -12.73
C ASN A 63 -10.88 5.06 -11.92
N LEU A 64 -11.10 3.78 -11.68
CA LEU A 64 -10.22 2.89 -10.91
C LEU A 64 -8.81 2.78 -11.53
N ASP A 65 -8.68 3.23 -12.79
CA ASP A 65 -7.43 3.27 -13.54
C ASP A 65 -6.64 4.58 -13.35
N ALA A 66 -7.17 5.53 -12.58
CA ALA A 66 -6.48 6.79 -12.37
C ALA A 66 -5.38 6.64 -11.32
N LEU A 67 -4.12 6.69 -11.76
CA LEU A 67 -2.96 6.76 -10.87
C LEU A 67 -3.09 7.91 -9.86
N SER A 68 -2.50 7.76 -8.67
CA SER A 68 -2.47 8.82 -7.66
C SER A 68 -1.73 10.05 -8.20
N THR A 69 -2.49 11.07 -8.55
CA THR A 69 -2.01 12.37 -9.06
C THR A 69 -2.57 13.48 -8.17
N GLU A 70 -2.05 14.70 -8.31
CA GLU A 70 -2.55 15.85 -7.56
C GLU A 70 -4.06 16.07 -7.77
N GLY A 71 -4.59 15.76 -8.96
CA GLY A 71 -6.02 15.96 -9.29
C GLY A 71 -6.97 15.02 -8.57
N ASN A 72 -6.52 13.83 -8.16
CA ASN A 72 -7.34 12.82 -7.48
C ASN A 72 -6.85 12.46 -6.07
N LEU A 73 -5.85 13.17 -5.57
CA LEU A 73 -5.20 12.92 -4.28
C LEU A 73 -6.21 12.87 -3.13
N ARG A 74 -7.17 13.79 -3.10
CA ARG A 74 -8.20 13.84 -2.07
C ARG A 74 -9.04 12.57 -2.06
N TRP A 75 -9.49 12.12 -3.22
CA TRP A 75 -10.30 10.91 -3.32
C TRP A 75 -9.53 9.66 -2.85
N HIS A 76 -8.25 9.53 -3.26
CA HIS A 76 -7.40 8.42 -2.81
C HIS A 76 -7.14 8.44 -1.31
N THR A 77 -6.96 9.65 -0.76
CA THR A 77 -6.80 9.85 0.69
C THR A 77 -8.07 9.45 1.45
N ASP A 78 -9.25 9.89 0.97
CA ASP A 78 -10.53 9.56 1.59
C ASP A 78 -10.79 8.04 1.51
N LEU A 79 -10.43 7.39 0.39
CA LEU A 79 -10.50 5.94 0.23
C LEU A 79 -9.59 5.22 1.24
N ALA A 80 -8.33 5.63 1.36
CA ALA A 80 -7.39 5.04 2.31
C ALA A 80 -7.91 5.15 3.76
N ARG A 81 -8.39 6.32 4.16
CA ARG A 81 -8.97 6.55 5.50
C ARG A 81 -10.21 5.71 5.74
N LYS A 82 -11.07 5.55 4.72
CA LYS A 82 -12.25 4.68 4.79
C LYS A 82 -11.84 3.23 5.06
N VAL A 83 -10.91 2.69 4.29
CA VAL A 83 -10.43 1.31 4.46
C VAL A 83 -9.75 1.14 5.82
N SER A 84 -8.95 2.13 6.26
CA SER A 84 -8.35 2.12 7.59
C SER A 84 -9.41 2.05 8.69
N THR A 85 -10.46 2.87 8.60
CA THR A 85 -11.58 2.84 9.56
C THR A 85 -12.26 1.47 9.61
N GLN A 86 -12.39 0.80 8.47
CA GLN A 86 -13.04 -0.51 8.36
C GLN A 86 -12.18 -1.67 8.88
N THR A 87 -10.86 -1.58 8.72
CA THR A 87 -9.92 -2.66 9.03
C THR A 87 -9.15 -2.47 10.32
N GLY A 88 -9.02 -1.23 10.79
CA GLY A 88 -8.13 -0.86 11.89
C GLY A 88 -6.64 -0.81 11.49
N ALA A 89 -6.31 -1.05 10.23
CA ALA A 89 -4.95 -1.06 9.72
C ALA A 89 -4.51 0.32 9.19
N ALA A 90 -3.23 0.62 9.23
CA ALA A 90 -2.66 1.67 8.39
C ALA A 90 -2.70 1.23 6.91
N ILE A 91 -3.09 2.13 6.02
CA ILE A 91 -3.24 1.86 4.60
C ILE A 91 -2.13 2.58 3.83
N VAL A 92 -1.48 1.83 2.95
CA VAL A 92 -0.48 2.36 2.03
C VAL A 92 -0.95 2.13 0.60
N ILE A 93 -1.24 3.21 -0.13
CA ILE A 93 -1.54 3.16 -1.57
C ILE A 93 -0.27 3.55 -2.32
N SER A 94 0.30 2.61 -3.06
CA SER A 94 1.48 2.88 -3.89
C SER A 94 1.08 3.40 -5.28
N GLY A 95 1.82 4.41 -5.75
CA GLY A 95 1.57 5.06 -7.04
C GLY A 95 2.62 6.14 -7.36
N PRO A 96 2.38 6.99 -8.36
CA PRO A 96 3.24 8.15 -8.62
C PRO A 96 3.31 9.13 -7.42
N ILE A 97 2.24 9.22 -6.65
CA ILE A 97 2.21 9.81 -5.31
C ILE A 97 1.73 8.70 -4.38
N ASP A 98 2.58 8.30 -3.45
CA ASP A 98 2.20 7.30 -2.46
C ASP A 98 1.35 7.96 -1.36
N ILE A 99 0.34 7.22 -0.89
CA ILE A 99 -0.51 7.69 0.21
C ILE A 99 -0.36 6.73 1.38
N VAL A 100 -0.09 7.28 2.54
CA VAL A 100 -0.06 6.55 3.82
C VAL A 100 -1.11 7.18 4.72
N ALA A 101 -2.09 6.41 5.18
CA ALA A 101 -3.18 6.94 5.97
C ALA A 101 -3.62 5.97 7.08
N ASP A 102 -4.09 6.54 8.16
CA ASP A 102 -4.96 5.86 9.12
C ASP A 102 -6.35 6.53 9.15
N SER A 103 -7.18 6.22 10.12
CA SER A 103 -8.52 6.83 10.26
C SER A 103 -8.48 8.32 10.60
N HIS A 104 -7.36 8.86 11.08
CA HIS A 104 -7.22 10.21 11.60
C HIS A 104 -6.43 11.14 10.70
N GLU A 105 -5.30 10.64 10.16
CA GLU A 105 -4.40 11.46 9.34
C GLU A 105 -3.96 10.73 8.07
N ALA A 106 -3.43 11.50 7.12
CA ALA A 106 -2.91 10.98 5.87
C ALA A 106 -1.72 11.81 5.38
N TRP A 107 -0.78 11.11 4.76
CA TRP A 107 0.43 11.64 4.19
C TRP A 107 0.50 11.33 2.71
N ALA A 108 0.93 12.32 1.90
CA ALA A 108 1.22 12.15 0.49
C ALA A 108 2.73 12.25 0.28
N ILE A 109 3.34 11.17 -0.23
CA ILE A 109 4.78 11.05 -0.43
C ILE A 109 5.03 11.16 -1.92
N ARG A 110 5.87 12.13 -2.31
CA ARG A 110 6.17 12.47 -3.72
C ARG A 110 7.56 12.05 -4.16
N ASN A 111 8.28 11.35 -3.28
CA ASN A 111 9.58 10.77 -3.61
C ASN A 111 9.42 9.60 -4.57
N GLY A 112 10.40 9.44 -5.43
CA GLY A 112 10.46 8.35 -6.38
C GLY A 112 10.71 8.82 -7.80
N HIS A 113 10.97 7.86 -8.67
CA HIS A 113 11.22 8.15 -10.08
C HIS A 113 10.36 7.23 -10.97
N PRO A 114 9.83 7.71 -12.11
CA PRO A 114 9.00 6.91 -13.01
C PRO A 114 9.64 5.59 -13.47
N MET A 115 10.97 5.53 -13.56
CA MET A 115 11.71 4.30 -13.90
C MET A 115 11.48 3.17 -12.90
N MET A 116 11.09 3.45 -11.66
CA MET A 116 10.77 2.41 -10.68
C MET A 116 9.61 1.53 -11.14
N ALA A 117 8.70 2.06 -11.96
CA ALA A 117 7.59 1.29 -12.52
C ALA A 117 8.04 0.21 -13.52
N ASN A 118 9.23 0.36 -14.10
CA ASN A 118 9.81 -0.59 -15.04
C ASN A 118 10.57 -1.74 -14.34
N ILE A 119 10.68 -1.69 -13.02
CA ILE A 119 11.38 -2.72 -12.24
C ILE A 119 10.36 -3.64 -11.59
N THR A 120 10.36 -4.88 -12.01
CA THR A 120 9.48 -5.91 -11.44
C THR A 120 9.81 -6.14 -9.96
N GLY A 121 8.79 -6.11 -9.11
CA GLY A 121 8.92 -6.42 -7.69
C GLY A 121 9.14 -5.22 -6.77
N THR A 122 9.21 -3.98 -7.27
CA THR A 122 9.31 -2.78 -6.42
C THR A 122 8.16 -2.71 -5.40
N GLY A 123 6.95 -3.13 -5.78
CA GLY A 123 5.82 -3.24 -4.87
C GLY A 123 6.08 -4.20 -3.72
N CYS A 124 6.56 -5.40 -4.01
CA CYS A 124 6.89 -6.40 -2.98
C CYS A 124 8.08 -5.96 -2.11
N MET A 125 9.09 -5.29 -2.70
CA MET A 125 10.20 -4.72 -1.94
C MET A 125 9.71 -3.67 -0.95
N SER A 126 8.82 -2.76 -1.36
CA SER A 126 8.26 -1.75 -0.45
C SER A 126 7.47 -2.37 0.70
N ALA A 127 6.73 -3.47 0.46
CA ALA A 127 6.06 -4.21 1.53
C ALA A 127 7.06 -4.81 2.54
N GLY A 128 8.21 -5.31 2.05
CA GLY A 128 9.30 -5.80 2.91
C GLY A 128 9.92 -4.68 3.75
N VAL A 129 10.20 -3.51 3.15
CA VAL A 129 10.74 -2.34 3.86
C VAL A 129 9.75 -1.83 4.92
N ILE A 130 8.45 -1.77 4.59
CA ILE A 130 7.40 -1.46 5.56
C ILE A 130 7.46 -2.45 6.72
N GLY A 131 7.54 -3.75 6.43
CA GLY A 131 7.64 -4.79 7.46
C GLY A 131 8.83 -4.60 8.40
N CYS A 132 9.98 -4.20 7.87
CA CYS A 132 11.17 -3.88 8.69
C CYS A 132 10.93 -2.66 9.59
N CYS A 133 10.38 -1.56 9.03
CA CYS A 133 10.15 -0.33 9.79
C CYS A 133 9.10 -0.53 10.89
N VAL A 134 7.95 -1.14 10.59
CA VAL A 134 6.90 -1.39 11.60
C VAL A 134 7.32 -2.47 12.61
N GLY A 135 8.20 -3.40 12.21
CA GLY A 135 8.79 -4.37 13.11
C GLY A 135 9.77 -3.74 14.10
N ALA A 136 10.48 -2.68 13.69
CA ALA A 136 11.40 -1.93 14.55
C ALA A 136 10.64 -1.04 15.55
N ASP A 137 9.53 -0.42 15.15
CA ASP A 137 8.69 0.39 16.03
C ASP A 137 7.19 0.08 15.82
N PRO A 138 6.68 -0.97 16.47
CA PRO A 138 5.29 -1.39 16.35
C PRO A 138 4.27 -0.39 16.90
N GLN A 139 4.70 0.59 17.71
CA GLN A 139 3.82 1.61 18.28
C GLN A 139 3.62 2.80 17.34
N ALA A 140 4.51 2.99 16.37
CA ALA A 140 4.51 4.10 15.42
C ALA A 140 4.20 3.61 14.00
N LEU A 141 3.07 2.91 13.79
CA LEU A 141 2.72 2.28 12.50
C LEU A 141 2.72 3.27 11.33
N LEU A 142 2.00 4.38 11.48
CA LEU A 142 1.87 5.37 10.41
C LEU A 142 3.21 6.05 10.08
N PRO A 143 3.97 6.61 11.05
CA PRO A 143 5.31 7.15 10.81
C PRO A 143 6.27 6.13 10.20
N SER A 144 6.21 4.86 10.63
CA SER A 144 7.02 3.77 10.08
C SER A 144 6.71 3.52 8.59
N CYS A 145 5.44 3.53 8.21
CA CYS A 145 5.03 3.41 6.81
C CYS A 145 5.49 4.62 5.97
N VAL A 146 5.36 5.84 6.51
CA VAL A 146 5.86 7.06 5.84
C VAL A 146 7.37 6.99 5.64
N CYS A 147 8.12 6.59 6.66
CA CYS A 147 9.57 6.41 6.58
C CYS A 147 9.94 5.36 5.50
N ALA A 148 9.26 4.22 5.50
CA ALA A 148 9.52 3.14 4.55
C ALA A 148 9.29 3.56 3.10
N MET A 149 8.15 4.23 2.81
CA MET A 149 7.84 4.68 1.46
C MET A 149 8.75 5.82 1.00
N SER A 150 9.06 6.77 1.90
CA SER A 150 10.04 7.83 1.61
C SER A 150 11.42 7.26 1.30
N ALA A 151 11.90 6.30 2.08
CA ALA A 151 13.17 5.64 1.83
C ALA A 151 13.19 4.92 0.48
N MET A 152 12.12 4.20 0.14
CA MET A 152 12.00 3.54 -1.17
C MET A 152 12.05 4.54 -2.32
N GLY A 153 11.32 5.65 -2.21
CA GLY A 153 11.32 6.70 -3.23
C GLY A 153 12.70 7.34 -3.40
N ILE A 154 13.35 7.73 -2.30
CA ILE A 154 14.71 8.33 -2.32
C ILE A 154 15.72 7.33 -2.93
N CYS A 155 15.67 6.06 -2.55
CA CYS A 155 16.53 5.04 -3.15
C CYS A 155 16.30 4.92 -4.66
N GLY A 156 15.05 5.03 -5.12
CA GLY A 156 14.72 5.02 -6.54
C GLY A 156 15.28 6.23 -7.29
N GLU A 157 15.20 7.43 -6.70
CA GLU A 157 15.79 8.65 -7.24
C GLU A 157 17.32 8.51 -7.36
N LEU A 158 17.99 8.10 -6.28
CA LEU A 158 19.45 7.92 -6.26
C LEU A 158 19.92 6.82 -7.21
N ALA A 159 19.13 5.75 -7.37
CA ALA A 159 19.45 4.70 -8.33
C ALA A 159 19.35 5.22 -9.77
N TYR A 160 18.31 6.00 -10.07
CA TYR A 160 18.13 6.61 -11.39
C TYR A 160 19.30 7.52 -11.77
N GLU A 161 19.83 8.33 -10.86
CA GLU A 161 21.00 9.18 -11.09
C GLU A 161 22.26 8.39 -11.49
N LYS A 162 22.32 7.10 -11.16
CA LYS A 162 23.46 6.22 -11.46
C LYS A 162 23.23 5.33 -12.68
N LEU A 163 22.06 5.40 -13.34
CA LEU A 163 21.78 4.60 -14.52
C LEU A 163 22.71 4.98 -15.66
N LEU A 164 23.24 3.97 -16.34
CA LEU A 164 23.97 4.13 -17.59
C LEU A 164 23.01 4.00 -18.77
N SER A 165 23.42 4.46 -19.95
CA SER A 165 22.60 4.43 -21.17
C SER A 165 22.22 3.00 -21.63
N VAL A 166 22.91 1.98 -21.10
CA VAL A 166 22.66 0.55 -21.39
C VAL A 166 21.74 -0.12 -20.36
N ASP A 167 21.42 0.57 -19.26
CA ASP A 167 20.58 0.04 -18.20
C ASP A 167 19.11 0.18 -18.63
N GLY A 168 18.41 -0.92 -18.66
CA GLY A 168 16.96 -0.97 -18.90
C GLY A 168 16.24 -1.58 -17.71
N GLY A 169 15.00 -1.16 -17.52
CA GLY A 169 14.11 -1.85 -16.60
C GLY A 169 13.72 -3.24 -17.15
N SER A 170 13.44 -4.20 -16.29
CA SER A 170 12.96 -5.54 -16.64
C SER A 170 11.53 -5.76 -16.16
#